data_267d099072d9b5fb6136bff2ad207c11
#
_entry.id   267d099072d9b5fb6136bff2ad207c11
#
_cell.length_a   1.000
_cell.length_b   1.000
_cell.length_c   1.000
_cell.angle_alpha   90.00
_cell.angle_beta   90.00
_cell.angle_gamma   90.00
#
_symmetry.space_group_name_H-M   'P 1'
#
loop_
_entity.id
_entity.type
_entity.pdbx_description
1 polymer ?
#
loop_
_entity_poly.entity_id
_entity_poly.type
_entity_poly.pdbx_seq_one_letter_code
_entity_poly.pdbx_strand_id
1 'polypeptide(L)'
;MLWAKLLGKSSVPVLCYHNIDGNGMPWKKFTAQMEWLKSAGVQTLTLGELKAFLEGKPLEAPSVCITFDDGFRDIYTRVSPYFESLGFHGVSFVINNRIRPEDEPGQDTEIIAHEAHRGFLQSGDRSAWMSLSEIRSIVENGTFEIGSHSMTHMMIPGDPQVEARHPDHWAHEGRSSEKKLSEVYPEFSIQAYLSDKHEFESKNSFQERVRENISQSVADLSKKIDISVKSLGWPWGAVAPEALEAVKQTSVEVAFSLKNGPVTSVSNKYLINRLEVRRKKELLWFQSRIFLYSHAILGACYAGMRI
;
A
#
# COMPACT_ATOMS: atom_id res chain seq x y z
N MET A 1 -12.57 -3.54 27.80
CA MET A 1 -12.86 -4.97 28.04
C MET A 1 -13.99 -5.59 27.21
N LEU A 2 -15.08 -4.85 26.87
CA LEU A 2 -16.18 -5.41 26.06
C LEU A 2 -15.73 -5.81 24.64
N TRP A 3 -15.03 -4.94 23.94
CA TRP A 3 -14.55 -5.18 22.57
C TRP A 3 -13.60 -6.38 22.45
N ALA A 4 -12.69 -6.57 23.40
CA ALA A 4 -11.77 -7.72 23.41
C ALA A 4 -12.50 -9.09 23.39
N LYS A 5 -13.73 -9.14 23.93
CA LYS A 5 -14.57 -10.36 23.92
C LYS A 5 -15.40 -10.51 22.64
N LEU A 6 -15.61 -9.42 21.91
CA LEU A 6 -16.42 -9.41 20.70
C LEU A 6 -15.60 -9.57 19.41
N LEU A 7 -14.32 -9.20 19.44
CA LEU A 7 -13.45 -9.31 18.27
C LEU A 7 -13.06 -10.78 18.01
N GLY A 8 -13.13 -11.17 16.74
CA GLY A 8 -12.77 -12.51 16.28
C GLY A 8 -11.26 -12.70 16.13
N LYS A 9 -10.87 -13.98 15.97
CA LYS A 9 -9.50 -14.41 15.70
C LYS A 9 -9.41 -15.29 14.44
N SER A 10 -10.49 -15.41 13.69
CA SER A 10 -10.55 -16.26 12.48
C SER A 10 -10.14 -15.52 11.20
N SER A 11 -9.88 -14.23 11.31
CA SER A 11 -9.47 -13.38 10.21
C SER A 11 -8.69 -12.17 10.72
N VAL A 12 -7.81 -11.63 9.89
CA VAL A 12 -7.01 -10.43 10.15
C VAL A 12 -7.55 -9.27 9.32
N PRO A 13 -8.10 -8.21 9.92
CA PRO A 13 -8.30 -6.95 9.20
C PRO A 13 -6.93 -6.37 8.81
N VAL A 14 -6.69 -6.15 7.53
CA VAL A 14 -5.48 -5.48 7.04
C VAL A 14 -5.86 -4.06 6.63
N LEU A 15 -5.28 -3.06 7.29
CA LEU A 15 -5.58 -1.65 7.11
C LEU A 15 -4.63 -1.02 6.12
N CYS A 16 -5.14 -0.15 5.26
CA CYS A 16 -4.33 0.64 4.34
C CYS A 16 -4.56 2.13 4.62
N TYR A 17 -3.48 2.82 4.93
CA TYR A 17 -3.34 4.25 5.00
C TYR A 17 -2.36 4.73 3.91
N HIS A 18 -2.29 6.04 3.70
CA HIS A 18 -1.28 6.70 2.88
C HIS A 18 -0.61 7.77 3.75
N ASN A 19 -0.80 9.06 3.45
CA ASN A 19 -0.30 10.14 4.29
C ASN A 19 -1.25 10.45 5.47
N ILE A 20 -0.68 11.01 6.52
CA ILE A 20 -1.39 11.47 7.73
C ILE A 20 -1.45 13.00 7.72
N ASP A 21 -2.64 13.56 7.94
CA ASP A 21 -3.00 14.97 7.72
C ASP A 21 -2.97 15.38 6.22
N GLY A 22 -2.93 16.65 5.95
CA GLY A 22 -3.08 17.17 4.59
C GLY A 22 -4.38 16.71 3.94
N ASN A 23 -4.28 15.99 2.82
CA ASN A 23 -5.43 15.33 2.19
C ASN A 23 -5.64 13.88 2.64
N GLY A 24 -4.73 13.33 3.44
CA GLY A 24 -4.78 11.97 3.99
C GLY A 24 -5.66 11.82 5.23
N MET A 25 -5.33 10.87 6.10
CA MET A 25 -6.06 10.63 7.34
C MET A 25 -5.74 11.72 8.38
N PRO A 26 -6.72 12.49 8.90
CA PRO A 26 -6.45 13.48 9.92
C PRO A 26 -5.83 12.86 11.18
N TRP A 27 -4.76 13.47 11.70
CA TRP A 27 -4.03 12.97 12.88
C TRP A 27 -4.93 12.62 14.06
N LYS A 28 -5.87 13.51 14.40
CA LYS A 28 -6.82 13.29 15.49
C LYS A 28 -7.67 12.01 15.28
N LYS A 29 -8.06 11.71 14.03
CA LYS A 29 -8.83 10.49 13.74
C LYS A 29 -7.92 9.26 13.76
N PHE A 30 -6.72 9.38 13.23
CA PHE A 30 -5.73 8.32 13.24
C PHE A 30 -5.40 7.90 14.69
N THR A 31 -5.04 8.84 15.54
CA THR A 31 -4.72 8.55 16.95
C THR A 31 -5.90 7.94 17.69
N ALA A 32 -7.12 8.45 17.49
CA ALA A 32 -8.32 7.87 18.10
C ALA A 32 -8.55 6.40 17.66
N GLN A 33 -8.23 6.05 16.41
CA GLN A 33 -8.31 4.67 15.90
C GLN A 33 -7.26 3.79 16.59
N MET A 34 -6.01 4.26 16.69
CA MET A 34 -4.90 3.50 17.30
C MET A 34 -5.10 3.32 18.81
N GLU A 35 -5.51 4.37 19.52
CA GLU A 35 -5.86 4.30 20.95
C GLU A 35 -7.00 3.32 21.20
N TRP A 36 -8.01 3.31 20.33
CA TRP A 36 -9.07 2.33 20.43
C TRP A 36 -8.57 0.89 20.23
N LEU A 37 -7.74 0.63 19.21
CA LEU A 37 -7.12 -0.69 19.00
C LEU A 37 -6.36 -1.14 20.26
N LYS A 38 -5.55 -0.25 20.84
CA LYS A 38 -4.80 -0.51 22.07
C LYS A 38 -5.73 -0.84 23.23
N SER A 39 -6.76 -0.02 23.45
CA SER A 39 -7.74 -0.21 24.55
C SER A 39 -8.58 -1.48 24.38
N ALA A 40 -8.82 -1.90 23.14
CA ALA A 40 -9.53 -3.12 22.80
C ALA A 40 -8.64 -4.39 22.91
N GLY A 41 -7.34 -4.25 23.20
CA GLY A 41 -6.40 -5.35 23.28
C GLY A 41 -6.07 -5.98 21.93
N VAL A 42 -6.20 -5.23 20.85
CA VAL A 42 -5.85 -5.68 19.49
C VAL A 42 -4.34 -5.61 19.30
N GLN A 43 -3.76 -6.69 18.79
CA GLN A 43 -2.34 -6.76 18.46
C GLN A 43 -2.10 -6.32 17.02
N THR A 44 -0.97 -5.68 16.76
CA THR A 44 -0.50 -5.39 15.40
C THR A 44 0.47 -6.49 14.97
N LEU A 45 0.23 -7.06 13.77
CA LEU A 45 1.05 -8.16 13.25
C LEU A 45 2.21 -7.63 12.41
N THR A 46 3.36 -8.26 12.56
CA THR A 46 4.46 -8.21 11.61
C THR A 46 4.10 -8.99 10.33
N LEU A 47 4.84 -8.78 9.24
CA LEU A 47 4.69 -9.58 8.01
C LEU A 47 4.97 -11.07 8.26
N GLY A 48 5.93 -11.38 9.14
CA GLY A 48 6.24 -12.75 9.52
C GLY A 48 5.07 -13.44 10.24
N GLU A 49 4.41 -12.73 11.16
CA GLU A 49 3.23 -13.24 11.88
C GLU A 49 2.01 -13.36 10.95
N LEU A 50 1.79 -12.38 10.07
CA LEU A 50 0.74 -12.47 9.06
C LEU A 50 0.96 -13.66 8.12
N LYS A 51 2.20 -13.89 7.67
CA LYS A 51 2.56 -15.05 6.86
C LYS A 51 2.32 -16.36 7.60
N ALA A 52 2.73 -16.46 8.86
CA ALA A 52 2.47 -17.65 9.68
C ALA A 52 0.96 -17.93 9.82
N PHE A 53 0.15 -16.87 9.96
CA PHE A 53 -1.32 -17.01 9.98
C PHE A 53 -1.87 -17.51 8.63
N LEU A 54 -1.37 -17.00 7.50
CA LEU A 54 -1.72 -17.49 6.16
C LEU A 54 -1.31 -18.95 5.94
N GLU A 55 -0.27 -19.42 6.63
CA GLU A 55 0.20 -20.81 6.62
C GLU A 55 -0.53 -21.70 7.65
N GLY A 56 -1.55 -21.16 8.34
CA GLY A 56 -2.45 -21.90 9.24
C GLY A 56 -2.15 -21.78 10.72
N LYS A 57 -1.15 -20.97 11.15
CA LYS A 57 -0.91 -20.73 12.57
C LYS A 57 -2.07 -19.89 13.15
N PRO A 58 -2.77 -20.35 14.22
CA PRO A 58 -3.88 -19.61 14.79
C PRO A 58 -3.42 -18.32 15.47
N LEU A 59 -4.30 -17.31 15.49
CA LEU A 59 -4.08 -16.08 16.24
C LEU A 59 -4.34 -16.31 17.74
N GLU A 60 -3.45 -15.81 18.56
CA GLU A 60 -3.59 -15.87 20.04
C GLU A 60 -4.56 -14.80 20.56
N ALA A 61 -4.57 -13.63 19.94
CA ALA A 61 -5.44 -12.50 20.26
C ALA A 61 -6.08 -11.89 18.99
N PRO A 62 -7.15 -11.08 19.14
CA PRO A 62 -7.61 -10.24 18.02
C PRO A 62 -6.47 -9.39 17.48
N SER A 63 -6.26 -9.43 16.16
CA SER A 63 -5.08 -8.83 15.55
C SER A 63 -5.45 -8.04 14.29
N VAL A 64 -4.62 -7.07 13.94
CA VAL A 64 -4.67 -6.31 12.69
C VAL A 64 -3.28 -6.24 12.07
N CYS A 65 -3.20 -6.09 10.76
CA CYS A 65 -1.99 -5.65 10.09
C CYS A 65 -2.20 -4.20 9.61
N ILE A 66 -1.29 -3.28 9.93
CA ILE A 66 -1.41 -1.87 9.58
C ILE A 66 -0.41 -1.56 8.48
N THR A 67 -0.89 -1.13 7.31
CA THR A 67 -0.04 -0.83 6.16
C THR A 67 -0.18 0.63 5.73
N PHE A 68 0.92 1.18 5.20
CA PHE A 68 1.00 2.53 4.65
C PHE A 68 1.60 2.46 3.26
N ASP A 69 0.91 3.01 2.28
CA ASP A 69 1.37 3.05 0.90
C ASP A 69 2.19 4.33 0.63
N ASP A 70 2.91 4.35 -0.50
CA ASP A 70 3.71 5.43 -1.07
C ASP A 70 5.03 5.75 -0.37
N GLY A 71 5.21 5.47 0.92
CA GLY A 71 6.43 5.76 1.66
C GLY A 71 6.61 7.24 2.02
N PHE A 72 5.54 7.96 2.29
CA PHE A 72 5.57 9.37 2.69
C PHE A 72 6.33 9.61 3.98
N ARG A 73 6.95 10.80 4.10
CA ARG A 73 7.85 11.17 5.21
C ARG A 73 7.15 11.27 6.58
N ASP A 74 5.86 11.54 6.61
CA ASP A 74 5.06 11.58 7.84
C ASP A 74 5.01 10.25 8.59
N ILE A 75 5.29 9.14 7.90
CA ILE A 75 5.50 7.84 8.55
C ILE A 75 6.70 7.91 9.52
N TYR A 76 7.82 8.47 9.08
CA TYR A 76 9.00 8.66 9.92
C TYR A 76 8.78 9.74 10.98
N THR A 77 8.29 10.93 10.59
CA THR A 77 8.25 12.09 11.47
C THR A 77 7.15 12.02 12.53
N ARG A 78 6.08 11.28 12.29
CA ARG A 78 4.88 11.27 13.15
C ARG A 78 4.41 9.89 13.54
N VAL A 79 4.26 8.97 12.57
CA VAL A 79 3.64 7.67 12.83
C VAL A 79 4.56 6.75 13.60
N SER A 80 5.84 6.64 13.21
CA SER A 80 6.80 5.76 13.87
C SER A 80 7.02 6.11 15.35
N PRO A 81 7.28 7.36 15.75
CA PRO A 81 7.37 7.71 17.18
C PRO A 81 6.09 7.41 17.97
N TYR A 82 4.94 7.59 17.32
CA TYR A 82 3.66 7.28 17.97
C TYR A 82 3.44 5.77 18.11
N PHE A 83 3.78 4.98 17.09
CA PHE A 83 3.72 3.51 17.17
C PHE A 83 4.66 2.95 18.23
N GLU A 84 5.88 3.49 18.35
CA GLU A 84 6.82 3.15 19.41
C GLU A 84 6.18 3.35 20.79
N SER A 85 5.52 4.49 21.02
CA SER A 85 4.83 4.78 22.30
C SER A 85 3.68 3.83 22.63
N LEU A 86 3.05 3.25 21.60
CA LEU A 86 1.97 2.28 21.75
C LEU A 86 2.46 0.82 21.76
N GLY A 87 3.71 0.55 21.39
CA GLY A 87 4.19 -0.80 21.10
C GLY A 87 3.48 -1.40 19.89
N PHE A 88 3.19 -0.60 18.88
CA PHE A 88 2.56 -1.02 17.62
C PHE A 88 3.60 -1.22 16.53
N HIS A 89 3.22 -2.05 15.57
CA HIS A 89 4.01 -2.37 14.38
C HIS A 89 3.21 -2.04 13.12
N GLY A 90 3.91 -1.56 12.07
CA GLY A 90 3.34 -1.24 10.77
C GLY A 90 4.20 -1.75 9.61
N VAL A 91 3.66 -1.68 8.42
CA VAL A 91 4.36 -1.98 7.16
C VAL A 91 4.27 -0.77 6.25
N SER A 92 5.40 -0.30 5.72
CA SER A 92 5.42 0.77 4.73
C SER A 92 5.81 0.22 3.36
N PHE A 93 4.93 0.39 2.37
CA PHE A 93 5.22 0.09 0.97
C PHE A 93 5.80 1.31 0.29
N VAL A 94 7.09 1.23 -0.06
CA VAL A 94 7.88 2.36 -0.56
C VAL A 94 8.00 2.30 -2.08
N ILE A 95 7.79 3.44 -2.74
CA ILE A 95 8.05 3.62 -4.17
C ILE A 95 9.54 3.91 -4.35
N ASN A 96 10.29 3.03 -5.02
CA ASN A 96 11.75 3.11 -5.09
C ASN A 96 12.27 4.44 -5.62
N ASN A 97 11.72 4.95 -6.72
CA ASN A 97 12.19 6.20 -7.34
C ASN A 97 11.70 7.48 -6.63
N ARG A 98 10.90 7.33 -5.57
CA ARG A 98 10.46 8.43 -4.70
C ARG A 98 11.33 8.58 -3.45
N ILE A 99 12.19 7.60 -3.13
CA ILE A 99 13.10 7.72 -2.00
C ILE A 99 13.90 9.01 -2.16
N ARG A 100 13.81 9.88 -1.16
CA ARG A 100 14.45 11.21 -1.17
C ARG A 100 15.97 11.06 -1.01
N PRO A 101 16.79 11.77 -1.81
CA PRO A 101 18.23 11.90 -1.58
C PRO A 101 18.53 12.49 -0.19
N GLU A 102 19.64 12.07 0.42
CA GLU A 102 20.00 12.51 1.77
C GLU A 102 20.37 13.99 1.86
N ASP A 103 20.86 14.56 0.77
CA ASP A 103 21.23 15.97 0.64
C ASP A 103 20.04 16.89 0.29
N GLU A 104 18.89 16.34 -0.05
CA GLU A 104 17.67 17.10 -0.30
C GLU A 104 16.87 17.30 1.01
N PRO A 105 16.33 18.50 1.27
CA PRO A 105 15.52 18.74 2.47
C PRO A 105 14.20 17.96 2.41
N GLY A 106 13.79 17.38 3.54
CA GLY A 106 12.47 16.78 3.66
C GLY A 106 11.41 17.82 4.00
N GLN A 107 10.18 17.61 3.52
CA GLN A 107 9.02 18.45 3.85
C GLN A 107 8.60 18.24 5.30
N ASP A 108 8.56 19.31 6.11
CA ASP A 108 8.11 19.29 7.50
C ASP A 108 6.64 19.72 7.68
N THR A 109 6.01 20.21 6.61
CA THR A 109 4.59 20.57 6.57
C THR A 109 3.72 19.38 6.22
N GLU A 110 2.39 19.57 6.30
CA GLU A 110 1.43 18.55 5.89
C GLU A 110 1.63 18.15 4.41
N ILE A 111 1.58 16.84 4.16
CA ILE A 111 1.76 16.28 2.83
C ILE A 111 0.40 16.24 2.11
N ILE A 112 0.36 16.84 0.92
CA ILE A 112 -0.77 16.71 0.00
C ILE A 112 -0.38 15.70 -1.08
N ALA A 113 -0.78 14.46 -0.93
CA ALA A 113 -0.28 13.33 -1.74
C ALA A 113 -0.34 13.57 -3.26
N HIS A 114 -1.47 14.07 -3.78
CA HIS A 114 -1.61 14.32 -5.22
C HIS A 114 -0.71 15.47 -5.73
N GLU A 115 -0.42 16.46 -4.90
CA GLU A 115 0.51 17.55 -5.22
C GLU A 115 1.95 17.05 -5.17
N ALA A 116 2.30 16.21 -4.19
CA ALA A 116 3.60 15.58 -4.10
C ALA A 116 3.89 14.73 -5.35
N HIS A 117 2.97 13.86 -5.76
CA HIS A 117 3.13 13.09 -6.99
C HIS A 117 3.26 13.96 -8.24
N ARG A 118 2.49 15.06 -8.33
CA ARG A 118 2.59 16.03 -9.42
C ARG A 118 3.94 16.72 -9.43
N GLY A 119 4.39 17.24 -8.29
CA GLY A 119 5.70 17.89 -8.14
C GLY A 119 6.84 16.97 -8.55
N PHE A 120 6.78 15.70 -8.16
CA PHE A 120 7.77 14.73 -8.61
C PHE A 120 7.80 14.57 -10.13
N LEU A 121 6.65 14.47 -10.80
CA LEU A 121 6.59 14.31 -12.26
C LEU A 121 7.04 15.58 -12.99
N GLN A 122 6.80 16.77 -12.42
CA GLN A 122 7.18 18.07 -13.01
C GLN A 122 8.66 18.40 -12.83
N SER A 123 9.22 18.16 -11.66
CA SER A 123 10.55 18.66 -11.27
C SER A 123 11.45 17.62 -10.61
N GLY A 124 10.95 16.42 -10.35
CA GLY A 124 11.68 15.40 -9.60
C GLY A 124 11.69 15.64 -8.08
N ASP A 125 10.85 16.55 -7.57
CA ASP A 125 10.75 16.85 -6.12
C ASP A 125 10.38 15.59 -5.32
N ARG A 126 11.21 15.26 -4.33
CA ARG A 126 11.04 14.12 -3.42
C ARG A 126 10.89 14.53 -1.96
N SER A 127 10.71 15.80 -1.68
CA SER A 127 10.65 16.34 -0.31
C SER A 127 9.56 15.69 0.56
N ALA A 128 8.47 15.23 -0.05
CA ALA A 128 7.36 14.58 0.64
C ALA A 128 7.65 13.11 1.06
N TRP A 129 8.72 12.49 0.56
CA TRP A 129 9.03 11.08 0.84
C TRP A 129 10.19 10.93 1.81
N MET A 130 10.23 9.75 2.45
CA MET A 130 11.33 9.39 3.33
C MET A 130 12.64 9.30 2.56
N SER A 131 13.73 9.72 3.22
CA SER A 131 15.09 9.39 2.77
C SER A 131 15.47 7.97 3.18
N LEU A 132 16.60 7.50 2.68
CA LEU A 132 17.08 6.15 3.01
C LEU A 132 17.45 6.02 4.48
N SER A 133 18.04 7.06 5.09
CA SER A 133 18.35 7.09 6.53
C SER A 133 17.09 7.07 7.39
N GLU A 134 16.04 7.79 6.99
CA GLU A 134 14.75 7.79 7.66
C GLU A 134 14.06 6.41 7.58
N ILE A 135 14.12 5.73 6.42
CA ILE A 135 13.62 4.36 6.25
C ILE A 135 14.39 3.40 7.16
N ARG A 136 15.73 3.46 7.18
CA ARG A 136 16.53 2.61 8.08
C ARG A 136 16.19 2.84 9.54
N SER A 137 16.02 4.09 9.95
CA SER A 137 15.69 4.45 11.34
C SER A 137 14.38 3.80 11.82
N ILE A 138 13.30 3.79 11.01
CA ILE A 138 12.01 3.18 11.40
C ILE A 138 12.06 1.64 11.38
N VAL A 139 12.99 1.05 10.66
CA VAL A 139 13.26 -0.39 10.67
C VAL A 139 14.08 -0.78 11.90
N GLU A 140 15.16 -0.04 12.17
CA GLU A 140 16.07 -0.29 13.30
C GLU A 140 15.39 -0.16 14.66
N ASN A 141 14.44 0.79 14.81
CA ASN A 141 13.67 0.93 16.05
C ASN A 141 12.52 -0.10 16.16
N GLY A 142 12.33 -0.96 15.15
CA GLY A 142 11.38 -2.06 15.17
C GLY A 142 9.92 -1.66 14.97
N THR A 143 9.62 -0.40 14.63
CA THR A 143 8.22 0.04 14.44
C THR A 143 7.68 -0.28 13.07
N PHE A 144 8.54 -0.42 12.04
CA PHE A 144 8.11 -0.70 10.67
C PHE A 144 8.94 -1.79 9.99
N GLU A 145 8.24 -2.61 9.20
CA GLU A 145 8.82 -3.38 8.11
C GLU A 145 8.61 -2.65 6.78
N ILE A 146 9.51 -2.88 5.82
CA ILE A 146 9.46 -2.24 4.51
C ILE A 146 9.08 -3.26 3.44
N GLY A 147 8.11 -2.87 2.61
CA GLY A 147 7.75 -3.56 1.38
C GLY A 147 7.96 -2.67 0.15
N SER A 148 7.95 -3.28 -1.03
CA SER A 148 7.99 -2.53 -2.29
C SER A 148 6.59 -2.02 -2.67
N HIS A 149 6.54 -0.80 -3.24
CA HIS A 149 5.37 -0.27 -3.94
C HIS A 149 5.67 -0.03 -5.43
N SER A 150 6.41 -0.94 -6.05
CA SER A 150 7.02 -0.90 -7.38
C SER A 150 8.20 0.08 -7.50
N MET A 151 8.87 0.04 -8.66
CA MET A 151 9.93 0.99 -8.97
C MET A 151 9.41 2.42 -9.13
N THR A 152 8.22 2.60 -9.73
CA THR A 152 7.79 3.88 -10.29
C THR A 152 6.38 4.31 -9.88
N HIS A 153 5.51 3.38 -9.49
CA HIS A 153 4.09 3.62 -9.23
C HIS A 153 3.38 4.30 -10.42
N MET A 154 3.76 3.92 -11.65
CA MET A 154 3.30 4.58 -12.87
C MET A 154 1.87 4.19 -13.23
N MET A 155 1.18 5.14 -13.86
CA MET A 155 0.04 4.85 -14.72
C MET A 155 0.50 4.94 -16.17
N ILE A 156 0.05 4.01 -17.00
CA ILE A 156 0.42 3.91 -18.41
C ILE A 156 -0.79 4.15 -19.31
N PRO A 157 -0.60 4.72 -20.51
CA PRO A 157 -1.68 4.89 -21.48
C PRO A 157 -2.31 3.56 -21.86
N GLY A 158 -3.64 3.54 -21.87
CA GLY A 158 -4.42 2.48 -22.48
C GLY A 158 -4.69 2.72 -23.96
N ASP A 159 -5.86 2.26 -24.44
CA ASP A 159 -6.28 2.47 -25.81
C ASP A 159 -6.33 3.98 -26.15
N PRO A 160 -5.61 4.45 -27.19
CA PRO A 160 -5.62 5.86 -27.58
C PRO A 160 -6.99 6.37 -28.05
N GLN A 161 -7.94 5.47 -28.34
CA GLN A 161 -9.32 5.84 -28.68
C GLN A 161 -10.17 6.15 -27.46
N VAL A 162 -9.74 5.71 -26.25
CA VAL A 162 -10.44 5.96 -24.99
C VAL A 162 -9.91 7.25 -24.36
N GLU A 163 -10.74 8.28 -24.36
CA GLU A 163 -10.38 9.58 -23.80
C GLU A 163 -10.31 9.58 -22.27
N ALA A 164 -9.38 10.34 -21.72
CA ALA A 164 -9.18 10.45 -20.27
C ALA A 164 -10.44 11.00 -19.58
N ARG A 165 -10.94 10.26 -18.58
CA ARG A 165 -12.09 10.67 -17.75
C ARG A 165 -11.74 11.80 -16.78
N HIS A 166 -10.49 11.84 -16.34
CA HIS A 166 -9.97 12.80 -15.39
C HIS A 166 -8.67 13.43 -15.90
N PRO A 167 -8.74 14.31 -16.95
CA PRO A 167 -7.55 14.85 -17.59
C PRO A 167 -6.65 15.69 -16.65
N ASP A 168 -7.23 16.26 -15.59
CA ASP A 168 -6.48 17.01 -14.56
C ASP A 168 -5.80 16.12 -13.51
N HIS A 169 -5.96 14.79 -13.60
CA HIS A 169 -5.31 13.88 -12.67
C HIS A 169 -3.78 13.94 -12.83
N TRP A 170 -3.05 13.95 -11.73
CA TRP A 170 -1.58 14.08 -11.74
C TRP A 170 -0.87 13.03 -12.60
N ALA A 171 -1.46 11.86 -12.81
CA ALA A 171 -0.89 10.81 -13.68
C ALA A 171 -0.80 11.22 -15.17
N HIS A 172 -1.46 12.29 -15.59
CA HIS A 172 -1.34 12.87 -16.93
C HIS A 172 -0.25 13.95 -17.02
N GLU A 173 0.45 14.24 -15.93
CA GLU A 173 1.50 15.26 -15.93
C GLU A 173 2.59 14.91 -16.96
N GLY A 174 3.07 15.93 -17.67
CA GLY A 174 4.01 15.77 -18.81
C GLY A 174 3.38 15.37 -20.13
N ARG A 175 2.06 15.05 -20.18
CA ARG A 175 1.33 14.68 -21.39
C ARG A 175 0.42 15.80 -21.95
N SER A 176 0.46 16.95 -21.34
CA SER A 176 -0.41 18.12 -21.71
C SER A 176 -0.24 18.62 -23.14
N SER A 177 0.84 18.24 -23.84
CA SER A 177 1.07 18.55 -25.27
C SER A 177 0.30 17.64 -26.24
N GLU A 178 -0.30 16.56 -25.76
CA GLU A 178 -1.12 15.67 -26.59
C GLU A 178 -2.44 16.36 -26.95
N LYS A 179 -2.84 16.32 -28.22
CA LYS A 179 -4.12 16.92 -28.68
C LYS A 179 -5.34 16.30 -27.99
N LYS A 180 -5.23 15.04 -27.59
CA LYS A 180 -6.25 14.27 -26.90
C LYS A 180 -5.55 13.31 -25.94
N LEU A 181 -5.78 13.50 -24.64
CA LEU A 181 -5.27 12.58 -23.62
C LEU A 181 -6.07 11.28 -23.64
N SER A 182 -5.37 10.15 -23.77
CA SER A 182 -5.97 8.85 -23.56
C SER A 182 -6.05 8.50 -22.08
N GLU A 183 -7.01 7.63 -21.71
CA GLU A 183 -7.16 7.11 -20.36
C GLU A 183 -5.88 6.39 -19.92
N VAL A 184 -5.50 6.55 -18.66
CA VAL A 184 -4.33 5.89 -18.07
C VAL A 184 -4.76 4.87 -17.03
N TYR A 185 -3.97 3.82 -16.90
CA TYR A 185 -4.23 2.70 -16.00
C TYR A 185 -2.98 2.34 -15.21
N PRO A 186 -3.13 1.79 -13.99
CA PRO A 186 -1.99 1.26 -13.24
C PRO A 186 -1.18 0.27 -14.08
N GLU A 187 0.15 0.42 -14.08
CA GLU A 187 1.07 -0.34 -14.96
C GLU A 187 0.96 -1.85 -14.84
N PHE A 188 0.46 -2.37 -13.72
CA PHE A 188 0.29 -3.81 -13.47
C PHE A 188 -1.14 -4.33 -13.73
N SER A 189 -2.03 -3.45 -14.22
CA SER A 189 -3.45 -3.80 -14.47
C SER A 189 -3.79 -4.02 -15.93
N ILE A 190 -2.94 -3.56 -16.86
CA ILE A 190 -3.18 -3.66 -18.30
C ILE A 190 -1.90 -3.94 -19.10
N GLN A 191 -2.06 -4.48 -20.29
CA GLN A 191 -1.04 -4.49 -21.34
C GLN A 191 -0.83 -3.08 -21.86
N ALA A 192 0.44 -2.64 -22.00
CA ALA A 192 0.79 -1.32 -22.51
C ALA A 192 0.42 -1.19 -23.98
N TYR A 193 -0.09 -0.02 -24.40
CA TYR A 193 -0.24 0.30 -25.81
C TYR A 193 1.09 0.80 -26.38
N LEU A 194 1.57 0.13 -27.43
CA LEU A 194 2.83 0.42 -28.12
C LEU A 194 2.53 1.37 -29.30
N SER A 195 2.72 2.67 -29.10
CA SER A 195 2.32 3.71 -30.04
C SER A 195 3.06 3.61 -31.40
N ASP A 196 4.32 3.14 -31.37
CA ASP A 196 5.16 2.93 -32.56
C ASP A 196 4.66 1.78 -33.44
N LYS A 197 3.99 0.80 -32.86
CA LYS A 197 3.46 -0.39 -33.53
C LYS A 197 1.94 -0.37 -33.71
N HIS A 198 1.25 0.59 -33.10
CA HIS A 198 -0.21 0.65 -33.07
C HIS A 198 -0.88 -0.63 -32.54
N GLU A 199 -0.29 -1.29 -31.56
CA GLU A 199 -0.78 -2.52 -30.96
C GLU A 199 -0.56 -2.54 -29.43
N PHE A 200 -1.22 -3.44 -28.73
CA PHE A 200 -0.91 -3.72 -27.33
C PHE A 200 0.27 -4.68 -27.22
N GLU A 201 1.07 -4.54 -26.16
CA GLU A 201 2.11 -5.52 -25.85
C GLU A 201 1.51 -6.91 -25.70
N SER A 202 2.29 -7.96 -26.01
CA SER A 202 1.86 -9.34 -25.82
C SER A 202 1.71 -9.67 -24.33
N LYS A 203 0.91 -10.69 -24.00
CA LYS A 203 0.80 -11.19 -22.62
C LYS A 203 2.17 -11.56 -22.02
N ASN A 204 3.04 -12.18 -22.81
CA ASN A 204 4.37 -12.56 -22.36
C ASN A 204 5.24 -11.34 -22.06
N SER A 205 5.22 -10.33 -22.93
CA SER A 205 5.94 -9.06 -22.72
C SER A 205 5.42 -8.34 -21.47
N PHE A 206 4.11 -8.34 -21.26
CA PHE A 206 3.50 -7.79 -20.07
C PHE A 206 3.96 -8.52 -18.78
N GLN A 207 3.91 -9.84 -18.76
CA GLN A 207 4.38 -10.64 -17.62
C GLN A 207 5.86 -10.38 -17.32
N GLU A 208 6.69 -10.30 -18.35
CA GLU A 208 8.12 -10.03 -18.21
C GLU A 208 8.36 -8.63 -17.63
N ARG A 209 7.70 -7.59 -18.18
CA ARG A 209 7.78 -6.22 -17.66
C ARG A 209 7.38 -6.12 -16.18
N VAL A 210 6.29 -6.80 -15.80
CA VAL A 210 5.85 -6.85 -14.40
C VAL A 210 6.87 -7.57 -13.53
N ARG A 211 7.34 -8.74 -13.96
CA ARG A 211 8.34 -9.55 -13.24
C ARG A 211 9.62 -8.76 -13.02
N GLU A 212 10.12 -8.09 -14.06
CA GLU A 212 11.34 -7.29 -13.99
C GLU A 212 11.17 -6.11 -13.03
N ASN A 213 10.09 -5.33 -13.16
CA ASN A 213 9.85 -4.17 -12.29
C ASN A 213 9.81 -4.60 -10.81
N ILE A 214 9.05 -5.65 -10.48
CA ILE A 214 8.93 -6.15 -9.10
C ILE A 214 10.28 -6.68 -8.61
N SER A 215 10.98 -7.50 -9.42
CA SER A 215 12.28 -8.06 -9.03
C SER A 215 13.32 -6.97 -8.79
N GLN A 216 13.38 -5.97 -9.65
CA GLN A 216 14.29 -4.83 -9.50
C GLN A 216 13.93 -4.00 -8.27
N SER A 217 12.64 -3.73 -8.03
CA SER A 217 12.21 -2.90 -6.90
C SER A 217 12.55 -3.56 -5.55
N VAL A 218 12.28 -4.84 -5.38
CA VAL A 218 12.60 -5.53 -4.12
C VAL A 218 14.10 -5.74 -3.94
N ALA A 219 14.85 -5.99 -5.02
CA ALA A 219 16.30 -6.13 -4.97
C ALA A 219 17.00 -4.79 -4.63
N ASP A 220 16.57 -3.70 -5.25
CA ASP A 220 17.10 -2.36 -5.01
C ASP A 220 16.84 -1.91 -3.57
N LEU A 221 15.60 -2.05 -3.08
CA LEU A 221 15.27 -1.76 -1.68
C LEU A 221 16.08 -2.63 -0.72
N SER A 222 16.13 -3.94 -0.94
CA SER A 222 16.86 -4.87 -0.08
C SER A 222 18.33 -4.47 0.04
N LYS A 223 18.95 -4.12 -1.09
CA LYS A 223 20.36 -3.66 -1.11
C LYS A 223 20.54 -2.33 -0.38
N LYS A 224 19.61 -1.37 -0.56
CA LYS A 224 19.70 -0.04 0.02
C LYS A 224 19.53 -0.04 1.54
N ILE A 225 18.64 -0.87 2.07
CA ILE A 225 18.35 -0.93 3.51
C ILE A 225 19.03 -2.08 4.25
N ASP A 226 19.79 -2.92 3.54
CA ASP A 226 20.47 -4.12 4.05
C ASP A 226 19.53 -5.12 4.75
N ILE A 227 18.31 -5.26 4.22
CA ILE A 227 17.29 -6.18 4.72
C ILE A 227 16.60 -6.87 3.54
N SER A 228 16.26 -8.15 3.68
CA SER A 228 15.51 -8.87 2.64
C SER A 228 14.07 -8.40 2.55
N VAL A 229 13.76 -7.56 1.56
CA VAL A 229 12.39 -7.13 1.23
C VAL A 229 11.69 -8.24 0.47
N LYS A 230 10.53 -8.71 0.97
CA LYS A 230 9.77 -9.84 0.42
C LYS A 230 8.27 -9.59 0.32
N SER A 231 7.84 -8.34 0.47
CA SER A 231 6.45 -7.95 0.37
C SER A 231 6.23 -6.87 -0.68
N LEU A 232 5.04 -6.87 -1.28
CA LEU A 232 4.62 -5.94 -2.31
C LEU A 232 3.23 -5.36 -1.97
N GLY A 233 3.09 -4.03 -1.98
CA GLY A 233 1.80 -3.39 -2.16
C GLY A 233 1.55 -3.19 -3.65
N TRP A 234 0.48 -3.75 -4.21
CA TRP A 234 0.13 -3.49 -5.59
C TRP A 234 -0.22 -2.02 -5.79
N PRO A 235 0.49 -1.27 -6.65
CA PRO A 235 0.14 0.11 -6.94
C PRO A 235 -1.33 0.25 -7.31
N TRP A 236 -2.04 1.21 -6.68
CA TRP A 236 -3.48 1.41 -6.84
C TRP A 236 -4.35 0.21 -6.41
N GLY A 237 -3.76 -0.82 -5.86
CA GLY A 237 -4.41 -2.09 -5.56
C GLY A 237 -4.84 -2.88 -6.80
N ALA A 238 -4.45 -2.44 -8.00
CA ALA A 238 -4.88 -2.97 -9.28
C ALA A 238 -3.85 -3.96 -9.85
N VAL A 239 -4.33 -5.15 -10.23
CA VAL A 239 -3.48 -6.24 -10.70
C VAL A 239 -4.23 -7.09 -11.75
N ALA A 240 -3.63 -7.28 -12.91
CA ALA A 240 -4.13 -8.22 -13.91
C ALA A 240 -3.79 -9.68 -13.55
N PRO A 241 -4.56 -10.66 -14.06
CA PRO A 241 -4.24 -12.07 -13.84
C PRO A 241 -2.80 -12.45 -14.25
N GLU A 242 -2.31 -11.91 -15.35
CA GLU A 242 -0.97 -12.12 -15.86
C GLU A 242 0.11 -11.54 -14.90
N ALA A 243 -0.15 -10.38 -14.29
CA ALA A 243 0.72 -9.79 -13.28
C ALA A 243 0.75 -10.63 -12.00
N LEU A 244 -0.40 -11.23 -11.64
CA LEU A 244 -0.48 -12.16 -10.51
C LEU A 244 0.34 -13.45 -10.76
N GLU A 245 0.44 -13.92 -11.99
CA GLU A 245 1.34 -15.03 -12.34
C GLU A 245 2.82 -14.60 -12.35
N ALA A 246 3.11 -13.37 -12.79
CA ALA A 246 4.47 -12.85 -12.82
C ALA A 246 5.08 -12.70 -11.41
N VAL A 247 4.32 -12.21 -10.42
CA VAL A 247 4.84 -12.03 -9.04
C VAL A 247 5.26 -13.34 -8.40
N LYS A 248 4.63 -14.46 -8.74
CA LYS A 248 4.98 -15.79 -8.23
C LYS A 248 6.40 -16.25 -8.66
N GLN A 249 6.96 -15.61 -9.68
CA GLN A 249 8.30 -15.89 -10.22
C GLN A 249 9.36 -14.94 -9.65
N THR A 250 9.00 -14.12 -8.66
CA THR A 250 9.90 -13.19 -7.95
C THR A 250 10.21 -13.68 -6.54
N SER A 251 11.02 -12.94 -5.80
CA SER A 251 11.29 -13.22 -4.38
C SER A 251 10.17 -12.74 -3.43
N VAL A 252 9.09 -12.15 -3.95
CA VAL A 252 7.95 -11.70 -3.14
C VAL A 252 7.24 -12.91 -2.53
N GLU A 253 7.02 -12.87 -1.23
CA GLU A 253 6.32 -13.92 -0.49
C GLU A 253 4.85 -13.59 -0.23
N VAL A 254 4.52 -12.29 -0.07
CA VAL A 254 3.17 -11.78 0.15
C VAL A 254 2.93 -10.49 -0.63
N ALA A 255 1.74 -10.32 -1.21
CA ALA A 255 1.38 -9.09 -1.92
C ALA A 255 -0.05 -8.63 -1.58
N PHE A 256 -0.23 -7.31 -1.49
CA PHE A 256 -1.41 -6.66 -0.94
C PHE A 256 -2.17 -5.87 -2.00
N SER A 257 -3.47 -6.14 -2.13
CA SER A 257 -4.40 -5.40 -3.00
C SER A 257 -5.19 -4.34 -2.20
N LEU A 258 -6.08 -3.62 -2.87
CA LEU A 258 -7.11 -2.78 -2.22
C LEU A 258 -8.52 -3.39 -2.29
N LYS A 259 -8.61 -4.68 -2.61
CA LYS A 259 -9.89 -5.38 -2.54
C LYS A 259 -10.31 -5.51 -1.09
N ASN A 260 -11.54 -5.07 -0.78
CA ASN A 260 -12.08 -5.20 0.57
C ASN A 260 -12.44 -6.67 0.88
N GLY A 261 -12.15 -7.09 2.10
CA GLY A 261 -12.54 -8.42 2.56
C GLY A 261 -11.73 -8.88 3.76
N PRO A 262 -12.17 -9.97 4.42
CA PRO A 262 -11.42 -10.61 5.48
C PRO A 262 -10.16 -11.27 4.90
N VAL A 263 -9.11 -11.38 5.70
CA VAL A 263 -7.91 -12.18 5.41
C VAL A 263 -7.91 -13.39 6.32
N THR A 264 -7.98 -14.56 5.74
CA THR A 264 -8.03 -15.85 6.43
C THR A 264 -6.84 -16.72 6.01
N SER A 265 -6.62 -17.85 6.68
CA SER A 265 -5.55 -18.79 6.31
C SER A 265 -5.67 -19.39 4.90
N VAL A 266 -6.83 -19.27 4.25
CA VAL A 266 -7.04 -19.70 2.85
C VAL A 266 -6.99 -18.55 1.85
N SER A 267 -6.68 -17.34 2.29
CA SER A 267 -6.56 -16.18 1.40
C SER A 267 -5.35 -16.32 0.47
N ASN A 268 -5.50 -15.81 -0.76
CA ASN A 268 -4.38 -15.77 -1.71
C ASN A 268 -3.29 -14.81 -1.20
N LYS A 269 -2.12 -15.35 -0.87
CA LYS A 269 -1.00 -14.58 -0.31
C LYS A 269 -0.44 -13.51 -1.27
N TYR A 270 -0.71 -13.61 -2.57
CA TYR A 270 -0.33 -12.60 -3.56
C TYR A 270 -1.44 -11.59 -3.88
N LEU A 271 -2.60 -11.70 -3.18
CA LEU A 271 -3.74 -10.81 -3.35
C LEU A 271 -4.44 -10.57 -2.02
N ILE A 272 -3.67 -10.20 -1.00
CA ILE A 272 -4.19 -9.95 0.35
C ILE A 272 -5.14 -8.75 0.33
N ASN A 273 -6.36 -8.95 0.83
CA ASN A 273 -7.36 -7.91 0.92
C ASN A 273 -6.96 -6.83 1.93
N ARG A 274 -7.26 -5.57 1.64
CA ARG A 274 -7.04 -4.45 2.57
C ARG A 274 -8.28 -3.58 2.71
N LEU A 275 -8.45 -3.01 3.87
CA LEU A 275 -9.43 -1.97 4.15
C LEU A 275 -8.75 -0.61 4.03
N GLU A 276 -9.03 0.12 2.96
CA GLU A 276 -8.59 1.51 2.82
C GLU A 276 -9.34 2.40 3.82
N VAL A 277 -8.61 3.00 4.76
CA VAL A 277 -9.17 3.85 5.82
C VAL A 277 -9.13 5.30 5.38
N ARG A 278 -10.26 5.77 4.81
CA ARG A 278 -10.37 7.12 4.22
C ARG A 278 -10.70 8.18 5.26
N ARG A 279 -10.20 9.41 5.06
CA ARG A 279 -10.34 10.58 5.96
C ARG A 279 -11.75 10.91 6.42
N LYS A 280 -12.77 10.64 5.58
CA LYS A 280 -14.18 10.93 5.89
C LYS A 280 -14.82 9.92 6.85
N LYS A 281 -14.11 8.85 7.22
CA LYS A 281 -14.66 7.79 8.07
C LYS A 281 -14.45 8.11 9.55
N GLU A 282 -15.52 7.94 10.32
CA GLU A 282 -15.54 8.18 11.76
C GLU A 282 -15.15 6.92 12.56
N LEU A 283 -14.83 7.10 13.85
CA LEU A 283 -14.36 6.02 14.71
C LEU A 283 -15.34 4.84 14.78
N LEU A 284 -16.65 5.07 14.87
CA LEU A 284 -17.67 4.02 14.88
C LEU A 284 -17.66 3.19 13.60
N TRP A 285 -17.42 3.83 12.45
CA TRP A 285 -17.25 3.10 11.20
C TRP A 285 -16.01 2.20 11.27
N PHE A 286 -14.88 2.73 11.73
CA PHE A 286 -13.64 1.98 11.90
C PHE A 286 -13.85 0.77 12.80
N GLN A 287 -14.38 0.97 13.99
CA GLN A 287 -14.69 -0.08 14.97
C GLN A 287 -15.57 -1.19 14.36
N SER A 288 -16.62 -0.80 13.63
CA SER A 288 -17.51 -1.75 12.97
C SER A 288 -16.82 -2.58 11.89
N ARG A 289 -15.83 -2.01 11.18
CA ARG A 289 -15.06 -2.75 10.16
C ARG A 289 -14.05 -3.70 10.78
N ILE A 290 -13.35 -3.27 11.84
CA ILE A 290 -12.48 -4.17 12.61
C ILE A 290 -13.28 -5.35 13.16
N PHE A 291 -14.44 -5.09 13.73
CA PHE A 291 -15.34 -6.16 14.19
C PHE A 291 -15.71 -7.14 13.07
N LEU A 292 -16.23 -6.64 11.97
CA LEU A 292 -16.67 -7.49 10.85
C LEU A 292 -15.52 -8.30 10.26
N TYR A 293 -14.40 -7.65 9.98
CA TYR A 293 -13.25 -8.29 9.33
C TYR A 293 -12.35 -9.10 10.28
N SER A 294 -12.56 -9.06 11.58
CA SER A 294 -11.93 -10.01 12.51
C SER A 294 -12.62 -11.39 12.52
N HIS A 295 -13.81 -11.51 11.91
CA HIS A 295 -14.57 -12.72 11.77
C HIS A 295 -14.64 -13.16 10.30
N ALA A 296 -14.12 -14.35 9.99
CA ALA A 296 -14.05 -14.83 8.61
C ALA A 296 -15.43 -14.82 7.89
N ILE A 297 -16.45 -15.39 8.52
CA ILE A 297 -17.81 -15.51 7.95
C ILE A 297 -18.48 -14.14 7.83
N LEU A 298 -18.52 -13.37 8.92
CA LEU A 298 -19.16 -12.04 8.91
C LEU A 298 -18.49 -11.10 7.92
N GLY A 299 -17.15 -11.12 7.87
CA GLY A 299 -16.38 -10.33 6.92
C GLY A 299 -16.65 -10.72 5.48
N ALA A 300 -16.73 -12.01 5.17
CA ALA A 300 -17.05 -12.51 3.82
C ALA A 300 -18.46 -12.12 3.39
N CYS A 301 -19.47 -12.31 4.25
CA CYS A 301 -20.84 -11.88 3.97
C CYS A 301 -20.92 -10.38 3.71
N TYR A 302 -20.27 -9.57 4.56
CA TYR A 302 -20.25 -8.12 4.38
C TYR A 302 -19.55 -7.68 3.09
N ALA A 303 -18.43 -8.30 2.74
CA ALA A 303 -17.72 -8.02 1.50
C ALA A 303 -18.57 -8.37 0.27
N GLY A 304 -19.26 -9.51 0.29
CA GLY A 304 -20.15 -9.95 -0.79
C GLY A 304 -21.39 -9.07 -1.02
N MET A 305 -21.86 -8.36 0.00
CA MET A 305 -22.98 -7.41 -0.13
C MET A 305 -22.57 -6.06 -0.78
N ARG A 306 -21.28 -5.83 -1.01
CA ARG A 306 -20.73 -4.59 -1.57
C ARG A 306 -20.27 -4.69 -3.02
N ILE A 307 -20.48 -5.84 -3.64
CA ILE A 307 -20.18 -6.08 -5.06
C ILE A 307 -21.44 -5.69 -5.90
#